data_69cf9281834e8bea33de45ae639d9962
#
_entry.id   69cf9281834e8bea33de45ae639d9962
#
_cell.length_a   1.000
_cell.length_b   1.000
_cell.length_c   1.000
_cell.angle_alpha   90.00
_cell.angle_beta   90.00
_cell.angle_gamma   90.00
#
_symmetry.space_group_name_H-M   'P 1'
#
loop_
_entity.id
_entity.type
_entity.pdbx_description
1 polymer ?
#
loop_
_entity_poly.entity_id
_entity_poly.type
_entity_poly.pdbx_seq_one_letter_code
_entity_poly.pdbx_strand_id
1 'polypeptide(L)'
;YEAGLKTAFRQEFECHKAVSGLKGFPHLYGMGEVAGTPAIVMEWVCGETLVHVCDALAVDGAGRMPTLVAAQIGRDVFDLLAHLDFLEGGFVHRDISLANVMVRTSRLSLAEQVEEGFFDVCLIDFGSSTPEEMQGSSFTRVSSLTRKATADFAPPEMLTEDIAGIDALRKSPKIDVYATASVIYRLACGRAPFDLEAEAAQSAAESGDATD
;
A
#
# COMPACT_ATOMS: atom_id res chain seq x y z
N TYR A 1 22.98 -11.32 7.87
CA TYR A 1 22.29 -10.02 7.69
C TYR A 1 22.37 -9.55 6.22
N GLU A 2 23.55 -9.48 5.65
CA GLU A 2 23.79 -9.01 4.28
C GLU A 2 23.18 -9.92 3.19
N ALA A 3 23.20 -11.24 3.37
CA ALA A 3 22.61 -12.19 2.42
C ALA A 3 21.06 -12.07 2.38
N GLY A 4 20.41 -11.85 3.52
CA GLY A 4 18.96 -11.63 3.60
C GLY A 4 18.52 -10.33 2.93
N LEU A 5 19.29 -9.27 3.08
CA LEU A 5 19.04 -7.97 2.44
C LEU A 5 19.12 -8.08 0.90
N LYS A 6 20.15 -8.79 0.40
CA LYS A 6 20.30 -9.02 -1.05
C LYS A 6 19.14 -9.85 -1.63
N THR A 7 18.62 -10.80 -0.85
CA THR A 7 17.46 -11.61 -1.29
C THR A 7 16.18 -10.79 -1.33
N ALA A 8 15.89 -9.99 -0.31
CA ALA A 8 14.73 -9.11 -0.27
C ALA A 8 14.75 -8.10 -1.42
N PHE A 9 15.91 -7.47 -1.65
CA PHE A 9 16.11 -6.51 -2.73
C PHE A 9 15.90 -7.13 -4.13
N ARG A 10 16.41 -8.35 -4.35
CA ARG A 10 16.17 -9.07 -5.61
C ARG A 10 14.70 -9.41 -5.79
N GLN A 11 14.00 -9.78 -4.72
CA GLN A 11 12.58 -10.06 -4.78
C GLN A 11 11.76 -8.81 -5.13
N GLU A 12 12.03 -7.68 -4.50
CA GLU A 12 11.41 -6.40 -4.83
C GLU A 12 11.61 -6.06 -6.32
N PHE A 13 12.84 -6.25 -6.84
CA PHE A 13 13.14 -6.07 -8.25
C PHE A 13 12.28 -6.98 -9.16
N GLU A 14 12.17 -8.28 -8.86
CA GLU A 14 11.36 -9.22 -9.66
C GLU A 14 9.86 -8.88 -9.56
N CYS A 15 9.38 -8.48 -8.40
CA CYS A 15 7.99 -8.01 -8.23
C CYS A 15 7.72 -6.77 -9.09
N HIS A 16 8.60 -5.76 -9.02
CA HIS A 16 8.47 -4.56 -9.83
C HIS A 16 8.56 -4.86 -11.33
N LYS A 17 9.45 -5.77 -11.72
CA LYS A 17 9.59 -6.20 -13.11
C LYS A 17 8.31 -6.83 -13.67
N ALA A 18 7.59 -7.61 -12.87
CA ALA A 18 6.34 -8.24 -13.27
C ALA A 18 5.25 -7.22 -13.64
N VAL A 19 5.22 -6.07 -12.98
CA VAL A 19 4.19 -5.02 -13.19
C VAL A 19 4.65 -3.84 -14.05
N SER A 20 5.95 -3.71 -14.33
CA SER A 20 6.57 -2.54 -14.98
C SER A 20 5.99 -2.17 -16.36
N GLY A 21 5.33 -3.10 -17.05
CA GLY A 21 4.69 -2.85 -18.34
C GLY A 21 3.22 -2.45 -18.25
N LEU A 22 2.65 -2.46 -17.06
CA LEU A 22 1.23 -2.18 -16.84
C LEU A 22 1.01 -0.69 -16.55
N LYS A 23 -0.14 -0.18 -16.99
CA LYS A 23 -0.59 1.16 -16.61
C LYS A 23 -0.83 1.21 -15.10
N GLY A 24 -0.45 2.32 -14.47
CA GLY A 24 -0.62 2.51 -13.03
C GLY A 24 0.52 1.96 -12.17
N PHE A 25 1.65 1.59 -12.80
CA PHE A 25 2.88 1.18 -12.13
C PHE A 25 4.07 1.96 -12.66
N PRO A 26 5.11 2.25 -11.83
CA PRO A 26 6.32 2.90 -12.31
C PRO A 26 7.05 2.00 -13.32
N HIS A 27 7.63 2.59 -14.36
CA HIS A 27 8.47 1.84 -15.26
C HIS A 27 9.80 1.45 -14.59
N LEU A 28 10.20 0.19 -14.71
CA LEU A 28 11.47 -0.31 -14.21
C LEU A 28 12.53 -0.21 -15.31
N TYR A 29 13.61 0.53 -15.05
CA TYR A 29 14.74 0.64 -15.97
C TYR A 29 15.78 -0.44 -15.75
N GLY A 30 15.97 -0.90 -14.52
CA GLY A 30 16.91 -1.96 -14.21
C GLY A 30 17.35 -2.02 -12.75
N MET A 31 18.34 -2.85 -12.51
CA MET A 31 19.00 -3.00 -11.23
C MET A 31 20.53 -2.88 -11.42
N GLY A 32 21.18 -2.25 -10.48
CA GLY A 32 22.62 -2.05 -10.51
C GLY A 32 23.21 -1.85 -9.12
N GLU A 33 24.35 -1.20 -9.07
CA GLU A 33 25.09 -0.90 -7.85
C GLU A 33 25.55 0.55 -7.87
N VAL A 34 25.34 1.27 -6.78
CA VAL A 34 25.83 2.64 -6.59
C VAL A 34 26.70 2.68 -5.36
N ALA A 35 27.99 2.98 -5.54
CA ALA A 35 28.99 3.01 -4.49
C ALA A 35 29.02 1.72 -3.63
N GLY A 36 28.89 0.55 -4.27
CA GLY A 36 28.88 -0.75 -3.60
C GLY A 36 27.54 -1.14 -2.97
N THR A 37 26.49 -0.30 -3.12
CA THR A 37 25.15 -0.57 -2.59
C THR A 37 24.21 -0.94 -3.73
N PRO A 38 23.45 -2.06 -3.66
CA PRO A 38 22.46 -2.41 -4.65
C PRO A 38 21.43 -1.28 -4.83
N ALA A 39 21.06 -1.02 -6.08
CA ALA A 39 20.09 0.02 -6.45
C ALA A 39 19.12 -0.46 -7.53
N ILE A 40 17.83 -0.20 -7.35
CA ILE A 40 16.81 -0.34 -8.38
C ILE A 40 16.64 1.02 -9.04
N VAL A 41 16.64 1.03 -10.38
CA VAL A 41 16.43 2.24 -11.17
C VAL A 41 15.06 2.17 -11.79
N MET A 42 14.20 3.10 -11.43
CA MET A 42 12.80 3.14 -11.88
C MET A 42 12.37 4.55 -12.28
N GLU A 43 11.20 4.65 -12.88
CA GLU A 43 10.57 5.92 -13.19
C GLU A 43 10.38 6.77 -11.94
N TRP A 44 10.72 8.04 -12.05
CA TRP A 44 10.30 9.03 -11.08
C TRP A 44 8.84 9.41 -11.36
N VAL A 45 7.94 9.02 -10.47
CA VAL A 45 6.50 9.33 -10.61
C VAL A 45 6.27 10.79 -10.26
N CYS A 46 5.98 11.60 -11.29
CA CYS A 46 5.58 13.00 -11.08
C CYS A 46 4.13 13.05 -10.61
N GLY A 47 3.91 13.37 -9.34
CA GLY A 47 2.59 13.39 -8.72
C GLY A 47 2.67 13.49 -7.20
N GLU A 48 1.54 13.30 -6.56
CA GLU A 48 1.39 13.39 -5.12
C GLU A 48 0.90 12.06 -4.55
N THR A 49 1.38 11.69 -3.36
CA THR A 49 0.82 10.55 -2.61
C THR A 49 -0.60 10.89 -2.14
N LEU A 50 -1.42 9.87 -1.87
CA LEU A 50 -2.75 10.11 -1.30
C LEU A 50 -2.69 10.81 0.07
N VAL A 51 -1.56 10.77 0.77
CA VAL A 51 -1.35 11.60 1.97
C VAL A 51 -1.51 13.08 1.63
N HIS A 52 -0.76 13.58 0.64
CA HIS A 52 -0.81 14.98 0.22
C HIS A 52 -2.11 15.31 -0.52
N VAL A 53 -2.66 14.36 -1.29
CA VAL A 53 -3.96 14.53 -1.96
C VAL A 53 -5.08 14.70 -0.92
N CYS A 54 -5.03 13.98 0.22
CA CYS A 54 -5.95 14.21 1.34
C CYS A 54 -5.91 15.65 1.83
N ASP A 55 -4.72 16.19 2.06
CA ASP A 55 -4.55 17.55 2.56
C ASP A 55 -5.05 18.59 1.53
N ALA A 56 -4.80 18.35 0.24
CA ALA A 56 -5.17 19.26 -0.84
C ALA A 56 -6.67 19.29 -1.13
N LEU A 57 -7.39 18.17 -0.94
CA LEU A 57 -8.81 18.02 -1.27
C LEU A 57 -9.72 17.89 -0.03
N ALA A 58 -9.17 18.10 1.17
CA ALA A 58 -9.94 18.07 2.41
C ALA A 58 -11.03 19.14 2.43
N VAL A 59 -12.24 18.77 2.83
CA VAL A 59 -13.37 19.69 3.00
C VAL A 59 -13.53 20.19 4.43
N ASP A 60 -12.76 19.62 5.36
CA ASP A 60 -12.77 20.01 6.78
C ASP A 60 -11.46 19.70 7.50
N GLY A 61 -11.39 20.12 8.76
CA GLY A 61 -10.21 19.91 9.61
C GLY A 61 -9.96 18.45 10.03
N ALA A 62 -10.88 17.52 9.73
CA ALA A 62 -10.69 16.09 9.94
C ALA A 62 -10.02 15.38 8.74
N GLY A 63 -9.75 16.12 7.66
CA GLY A 63 -9.13 15.59 6.45
C GLY A 63 -10.08 14.70 5.63
N ARG A 64 -11.40 14.94 5.70
CA ARG A 64 -12.38 14.25 4.86
C ARG A 64 -12.38 14.84 3.47
N MET A 65 -12.46 13.98 2.46
CA MET A 65 -12.69 14.38 1.07
C MET A 65 -14.21 14.39 0.74
N PRO A 66 -14.62 15.07 -0.34
CA PRO A 66 -15.95 14.85 -0.91
C PRO A 66 -16.13 13.35 -1.20
N THR A 67 -17.25 12.76 -0.76
CA THR A 67 -17.50 11.32 -0.88
C THR A 67 -17.38 10.82 -2.34
N LEU A 68 -17.82 11.64 -3.30
CA LEU A 68 -17.71 11.30 -4.73
C LEU A 68 -16.23 11.18 -5.14
N VAL A 69 -15.37 12.11 -4.72
CA VAL A 69 -13.93 12.10 -5.01
C VAL A 69 -13.28 10.87 -4.40
N ALA A 70 -13.56 10.56 -3.14
CA ALA A 70 -13.06 9.35 -2.47
C ALA A 70 -13.48 8.07 -3.21
N ALA A 71 -14.75 8.01 -3.68
CA ALA A 71 -15.26 6.88 -4.45
C ALA A 71 -14.61 6.76 -5.84
N GLN A 72 -14.34 7.88 -6.51
CA GLN A 72 -13.64 7.91 -7.81
C GLN A 72 -12.21 7.42 -7.69
N ILE A 73 -11.45 7.92 -6.70
CA ILE A 73 -10.09 7.42 -6.40
C ILE A 73 -10.14 5.93 -6.11
N GLY A 74 -11.08 5.48 -5.29
CA GLY A 74 -11.26 4.07 -4.94
C GLY A 74 -11.54 3.20 -6.15
N ARG A 75 -12.42 3.64 -7.06
CA ARG A 75 -12.67 2.97 -8.33
C ARG A 75 -11.38 2.81 -9.14
N ASP A 76 -10.62 3.89 -9.28
CA ASP A 76 -9.41 3.87 -10.12
C ASP A 76 -8.30 3.00 -9.51
N VAL A 77 -8.21 2.89 -8.16
CA VAL A 77 -7.34 1.92 -7.49
C VAL A 77 -7.84 0.48 -7.71
N PHE A 78 -9.15 0.22 -7.59
CA PHE A 78 -9.69 -1.11 -7.85
C PHE A 78 -9.52 -1.54 -9.30
N ASP A 79 -9.70 -0.63 -10.27
CA ASP A 79 -9.44 -0.90 -11.69
C ASP A 79 -7.97 -1.29 -11.91
N LEU A 80 -7.04 -0.65 -11.18
CA LEU A 80 -5.63 -1.00 -11.23
C LEU A 80 -5.36 -2.39 -10.63
N LEU A 81 -5.97 -2.73 -9.48
CA LEU A 81 -5.87 -4.06 -8.88
C LEU A 81 -6.43 -5.15 -9.80
N ALA A 82 -7.53 -4.88 -10.50
CA ALA A 82 -8.11 -5.83 -11.45
C ALA A 82 -7.14 -6.19 -12.58
N HIS A 83 -6.20 -5.32 -12.95
CA HIS A 83 -5.16 -5.67 -13.93
C HIS A 83 -4.12 -6.65 -13.38
N LEU A 84 -3.91 -6.69 -12.06
CA LEU A 84 -3.00 -7.64 -11.41
C LEU A 84 -3.52 -9.09 -11.47
N ASP A 85 -4.84 -9.29 -11.49
CA ASP A 85 -5.47 -10.61 -11.60
C ASP A 85 -5.17 -11.31 -12.94
N PHE A 86 -4.77 -10.55 -13.97
CA PHE A 86 -4.38 -11.10 -15.28
C PHE A 86 -2.90 -11.50 -15.37
N LEU A 87 -2.10 -11.23 -14.34
CA LEU A 87 -0.71 -11.66 -14.32
C LEU A 87 -0.62 -13.18 -14.07
N GLU A 88 0.16 -13.86 -14.89
CA GLU A 88 0.48 -15.27 -14.66
C GLU A 88 1.12 -15.45 -13.29
N GLY A 89 0.60 -16.40 -12.49
CA GLY A 89 1.09 -16.66 -11.14
C GLY A 89 0.51 -15.76 -10.06
N GLY A 90 -0.45 -14.87 -10.39
CA GLY A 90 -1.06 -13.95 -9.43
C GLY A 90 -0.08 -12.91 -8.88
N PHE A 91 -0.58 -11.82 -8.36
CA PHE A 91 0.23 -10.78 -7.73
C PHE A 91 -0.54 -10.15 -6.58
N VAL A 92 0.10 -10.01 -5.44
CA VAL A 92 -0.46 -9.33 -4.25
C VAL A 92 0.53 -8.27 -3.79
N HIS A 93 0.07 -7.02 -3.68
CA HIS A 93 0.90 -5.88 -3.28
C HIS A 93 1.22 -5.89 -1.78
N ARG A 94 0.23 -6.18 -0.94
CA ARG A 94 0.29 -6.33 0.53
C ARG A 94 0.56 -5.06 1.35
N ASP A 95 0.78 -3.94 0.69
CA ASP A 95 1.10 -2.68 1.37
C ASP A 95 0.38 -1.49 0.73
N ILE A 96 -0.91 -1.65 0.42
CA ILE A 96 -1.72 -0.55 -0.09
C ILE A 96 -2.06 0.38 1.07
N SER A 97 -1.60 1.62 0.95
CA SER A 97 -1.79 2.68 1.94
C SER A 97 -1.81 4.05 1.27
N LEU A 98 -2.13 5.10 2.02
CA LEU A 98 -2.07 6.47 1.49
C LEU A 98 -0.67 6.88 1.00
N ALA A 99 0.39 6.30 1.57
CA ALA A 99 1.77 6.60 1.19
C ALA A 99 2.18 5.90 -0.11
N ASN A 100 1.60 4.72 -0.39
CA ASN A 100 1.99 3.86 -1.52
C ASN A 100 1.08 3.98 -2.74
N VAL A 101 0.03 4.81 -2.66
CA VAL A 101 -0.80 5.21 -3.80
C VAL A 101 -0.48 6.66 -4.14
N MET A 102 -0.05 6.92 -5.36
CA MET A 102 0.18 8.26 -5.90
C MET A 102 -0.88 8.61 -6.94
N VAL A 103 -1.15 9.89 -7.09
CA VAL A 103 -1.90 10.47 -8.22
C VAL A 103 -0.90 11.21 -9.10
N ARG A 104 -0.73 10.76 -10.34
CA ARG A 104 0.15 11.41 -11.33
C ARG A 104 -0.44 12.75 -11.74
N THR A 105 0.40 13.78 -11.77
CA THR A 105 -0.02 15.15 -12.16
C THR A 105 0.73 15.67 -13.39
N SER A 106 1.43 14.79 -14.10
CA SER A 106 2.23 15.17 -15.27
C SER A 106 1.40 15.56 -16.50
N ARG A 107 0.15 15.09 -16.61
CA ARG A 107 -0.76 15.37 -17.74
C ARG A 107 -1.90 16.28 -17.34
N LEU A 108 -2.55 16.01 -16.25
CA LEU A 108 -3.66 16.77 -15.67
C LEU A 108 -3.30 17.11 -14.23
N SER A 109 -3.54 18.35 -13.84
CA SER A 109 -3.45 18.77 -12.44
C SER A 109 -4.50 18.03 -11.60
N LEU A 110 -4.33 18.02 -10.29
CA LEU A 110 -5.27 17.40 -9.38
C LEU A 110 -6.70 17.99 -9.53
N ALA A 111 -6.82 19.31 -9.75
CA ALA A 111 -8.11 19.97 -9.96
C ALA A 111 -8.80 19.50 -11.25
N GLU A 112 -8.06 19.40 -12.35
CA GLU A 112 -8.61 18.89 -13.62
C GLU A 112 -9.05 17.42 -13.49
N GLN A 113 -8.32 16.59 -12.75
CA GLN A 113 -8.71 15.19 -12.50
C GLN A 113 -10.00 15.09 -11.66
N VAL A 114 -10.19 16.00 -10.69
CA VAL A 114 -11.45 16.11 -9.94
C VAL A 114 -12.62 16.49 -10.87
N GLU A 115 -12.42 17.43 -11.79
CA GLU A 115 -13.44 17.84 -12.77
C GLU A 115 -13.79 16.73 -13.75
N GLU A 116 -12.78 16.00 -14.25
CA GLU A 116 -12.93 14.85 -15.15
C GLU A 116 -13.53 13.62 -14.43
N GLY A 117 -13.47 13.58 -13.11
CA GLY A 117 -13.93 12.44 -12.31
C GLY A 117 -13.09 11.16 -12.51
N PHE A 118 -11.84 11.31 -12.86
CA PHE A 118 -10.87 10.23 -13.08
C PHE A 118 -9.50 10.63 -12.52
N PHE A 119 -8.86 9.70 -11.80
CA PHE A 119 -7.55 9.91 -11.21
C PHE A 119 -6.51 8.97 -11.83
N ASP A 120 -5.40 9.53 -12.30
CA ASP A 120 -4.26 8.77 -12.84
C ASP A 120 -3.44 8.18 -11.67
N VAL A 121 -4.01 7.14 -11.05
CA VAL A 121 -3.40 6.47 -9.89
C VAL A 121 -2.20 5.62 -10.28
N CYS A 122 -1.22 5.57 -9.38
CA CYS A 122 0.00 4.80 -9.52
C CYS A 122 0.33 4.13 -8.20
N LEU A 123 0.46 2.79 -8.19
CA LEU A 123 0.97 2.04 -7.04
C LEU A 123 2.49 2.01 -7.05
N ILE A 124 3.09 2.32 -5.92
CA ILE A 124 4.54 2.34 -5.71
C ILE A 124 4.91 1.44 -4.52
N ASP A 125 6.19 1.12 -4.39
CA ASP A 125 6.77 0.30 -3.32
C ASP A 125 6.31 -1.17 -3.34
N PHE A 126 7.18 -2.02 -3.91
CA PHE A 126 6.95 -3.46 -4.07
C PHE A 126 7.73 -4.30 -3.04
N GLY A 127 8.30 -3.67 -2.01
CA GLY A 127 9.09 -4.34 -0.99
C GLY A 127 8.34 -5.40 -0.18
N SER A 128 7.02 -5.28 -0.09
CA SER A 128 6.13 -6.25 0.56
C SER A 128 5.42 -7.21 -0.40
N SER A 129 5.53 -6.98 -1.70
CA SER A 129 4.83 -7.72 -2.75
C SER A 129 5.37 -9.13 -2.96
N THR A 130 4.53 -10.05 -3.45
CA THR A 130 4.96 -11.42 -3.77
C THR A 130 4.19 -11.95 -4.98
N PRO A 131 4.89 -12.45 -6.01
CA PRO A 131 4.31 -13.34 -6.99
C PRO A 131 3.94 -14.67 -6.32
N GLU A 132 2.85 -15.30 -6.74
CA GLU A 132 2.37 -16.55 -6.17
C GLU A 132 3.39 -17.70 -6.28
N GLU A 133 4.22 -17.71 -7.32
CA GLU A 133 5.26 -18.73 -7.58
C GLU A 133 6.46 -18.68 -6.62
N MET A 134 6.74 -17.56 -5.96
CA MET A 134 7.89 -17.38 -5.04
C MET A 134 7.58 -17.71 -3.58
N GLN A 135 6.53 -18.44 -3.30
CA GLN A 135 5.89 -18.62 -1.98
C GLN A 135 6.62 -19.52 -0.96
N GLY A 136 7.90 -19.82 -1.16
CA GLY A 136 8.67 -20.77 -0.32
C GLY A 136 9.43 -20.19 0.88
N SER A 137 9.48 -18.88 1.10
CA SER A 137 10.33 -18.29 2.13
C SER A 137 9.61 -17.32 3.06
N SER A 138 9.87 -17.50 4.37
CA SER A 138 9.35 -16.73 5.50
C SER A 138 9.69 -15.23 5.41
N PHE A 139 8.90 -14.43 4.70
CA PHE A 139 9.13 -12.99 4.50
C PHE A 139 8.62 -12.09 5.62
N THR A 140 7.87 -12.62 6.58
CA THR A 140 7.15 -11.87 7.61
C THR A 140 8.03 -11.22 8.68
N ARG A 141 9.37 -11.39 8.66
CA ARG A 141 10.25 -10.96 9.77
C ARG A 141 11.06 -9.67 9.58
N VAL A 142 11.07 -9.06 8.41
CA VAL A 142 12.03 -7.95 8.14
C VAL A 142 11.48 -6.54 8.40
N SER A 143 10.17 -6.34 8.53
CA SER A 143 9.60 -4.98 8.59
C SER A 143 8.83 -4.63 9.86
N SER A 144 9.41 -4.85 11.03
CA SER A 144 8.78 -4.41 12.30
C SER A 144 8.76 -2.88 12.50
N LEU A 145 9.55 -2.13 11.75
CA LEU A 145 9.65 -0.67 11.88
C LEU A 145 8.79 0.12 10.86
N THR A 146 8.51 -0.46 9.68
CA THR A 146 7.66 0.16 8.64
C THR A 146 6.17 -0.10 8.90
N ARG A 147 5.81 -1.04 9.76
CA ARG A 147 4.44 -1.51 10.01
C ARG A 147 3.51 -0.49 10.66
N LYS A 148 4.02 0.56 11.33
CA LYS A 148 3.14 1.47 12.09
C LYS A 148 2.24 2.32 11.20
N ALA A 149 2.70 2.77 10.05
CA ALA A 149 1.90 3.63 9.17
C ALA A 149 0.93 2.84 8.27
N THR A 150 1.17 1.55 8.03
CA THR A 150 0.36 0.67 7.18
C THR A 150 -0.57 -0.25 7.96
N ALA A 151 -0.33 -0.42 9.27
CA ALA A 151 -1.14 -1.28 10.14
C ALA A 151 -2.63 -0.89 10.13
N ASP A 152 -2.95 0.39 10.09
CA ASP A 152 -4.32 0.90 10.07
C ASP A 152 -5.11 0.54 8.80
N PHE A 153 -4.41 0.13 7.75
CA PHE A 153 -4.99 -0.31 6.47
C PHE A 153 -4.89 -1.82 6.26
N ALA A 154 -4.08 -2.52 7.06
CA ALA A 154 -3.82 -3.93 6.92
C ALA A 154 -4.99 -4.79 7.45
N PRO A 155 -5.36 -5.90 6.78
CA PRO A 155 -6.34 -6.82 7.30
C PRO A 155 -5.80 -7.59 8.52
N PRO A 156 -6.68 -8.13 9.39
CA PRO A 156 -6.28 -8.80 10.63
C PRO A 156 -5.24 -9.92 10.44
N GLU A 157 -5.33 -10.68 9.35
CA GLU A 157 -4.37 -11.74 9.03
C GLU A 157 -2.95 -11.24 8.75
N MET A 158 -2.79 -9.96 8.48
CA MET A 158 -1.47 -9.34 8.33
C MET A 158 -0.90 -8.87 9.67
N LEU A 159 -1.72 -8.72 10.69
CA LEU A 159 -1.39 -8.16 12.00
C LEU A 159 -1.18 -9.21 13.09
N THR A 160 -1.72 -10.42 12.95
CA THR A 160 -1.62 -11.50 13.93
C THR A 160 -0.99 -12.76 13.35
N GLU A 161 -0.43 -13.62 14.21
CA GLU A 161 0.08 -14.96 13.84
C GLU A 161 -0.82 -16.09 14.37
N ASP A 162 -1.88 -15.76 15.10
CA ASP A 162 -2.71 -16.72 15.86
C ASP A 162 -3.86 -17.35 15.02
N ILE A 163 -3.90 -17.15 13.72
CA ILE A 163 -4.94 -17.68 12.84
C ILE A 163 -4.44 -18.93 12.12
N ALA A 164 -5.18 -20.03 12.24
CA ALA A 164 -4.88 -21.26 11.50
C ALA A 164 -4.96 -21.02 9.98
N GLY A 165 -3.92 -21.46 9.24
CA GLY A 165 -3.86 -21.27 7.80
C GLY A 165 -3.55 -19.84 7.33
N ILE A 166 -3.00 -19.02 8.21
CA ILE A 166 -2.70 -17.60 8.00
C ILE A 166 -1.82 -17.37 6.75
N ASP A 167 -0.90 -18.28 6.44
CA ASP A 167 -0.02 -18.16 5.28
C ASP A 167 -0.80 -18.18 3.96
N ALA A 168 -1.88 -18.96 3.88
CA ALA A 168 -2.75 -18.98 2.71
C ALA A 168 -3.57 -17.70 2.60
N LEU A 169 -4.06 -17.15 3.72
CA LEU A 169 -4.79 -15.90 3.75
C LEU A 169 -3.91 -14.72 3.32
N ARG A 170 -2.66 -14.67 3.80
CA ARG A 170 -1.67 -13.65 3.46
C ARG A 170 -1.22 -13.65 1.99
N LYS A 171 -1.59 -14.68 1.23
CA LYS A 171 -1.32 -14.81 -0.20
C LYS A 171 -2.51 -14.43 -1.08
N SER A 172 -3.65 -14.18 -0.47
CA SER A 172 -4.89 -13.88 -1.19
C SER A 172 -4.91 -12.42 -1.68
N PRO A 173 -5.33 -12.15 -2.93
CA PRO A 173 -5.59 -10.79 -3.43
C PRO A 173 -6.61 -10.03 -2.57
N LYS A 174 -7.39 -10.71 -1.73
CA LYS A 174 -8.34 -10.08 -0.79
C LYS A 174 -7.67 -9.14 0.21
N ILE A 175 -6.37 -9.33 0.48
CA ILE A 175 -5.57 -8.39 1.30
C ILE A 175 -5.59 -7.00 0.68
N ASP A 176 -5.30 -6.90 -0.62
CA ASP A 176 -5.26 -5.62 -1.33
C ASP A 176 -6.65 -5.00 -1.47
N VAL A 177 -7.69 -5.84 -1.63
CA VAL A 177 -9.10 -5.40 -1.63
C VAL A 177 -9.46 -4.78 -0.27
N TYR A 178 -9.11 -5.44 0.83
CA TYR A 178 -9.35 -4.91 2.18
C TYR A 178 -8.60 -3.60 2.42
N ALA A 179 -7.30 -3.56 2.09
CA ALA A 179 -6.47 -2.38 2.25
C ALA A 179 -7.00 -1.19 1.43
N THR A 180 -7.42 -1.44 0.18
CA THR A 180 -8.05 -0.41 -0.67
C THR A 180 -9.36 0.09 -0.07
N ALA A 181 -10.22 -0.78 0.43
CA ALA A 181 -11.46 -0.38 1.12
C ALA A 181 -11.16 0.47 2.37
N SER A 182 -10.12 0.13 3.13
CA SER A 182 -9.65 0.90 4.28
C SER A 182 -9.14 2.28 3.88
N VAL A 183 -8.41 2.38 2.76
CA VAL A 183 -7.99 3.67 2.17
C VAL A 183 -9.20 4.51 1.79
N ILE A 184 -10.18 3.96 1.08
CA ILE A 184 -11.42 4.69 0.70
C ILE A 184 -12.15 5.18 1.95
N TYR A 185 -12.26 4.34 2.97
CA TYR A 185 -12.88 4.74 4.25
C TYR A 185 -12.14 5.93 4.87
N ARG A 186 -10.79 5.90 4.89
CA ARG A 186 -9.98 7.00 5.40
C ARG A 186 -10.20 8.29 4.61
N LEU A 187 -10.25 8.22 3.27
CA LEU A 187 -10.52 9.36 2.41
C LEU A 187 -11.90 9.99 2.69
N ALA A 188 -12.93 9.16 2.86
CA ALA A 188 -14.30 9.60 3.06
C ALA A 188 -14.59 10.06 4.50
N CYS A 189 -13.98 9.42 5.51
CA CYS A 189 -14.28 9.62 6.93
C CYS A 189 -13.24 10.47 7.67
N GLY A 190 -12.06 10.75 7.06
CA GLY A 190 -10.98 11.50 7.69
C GLY A 190 -10.19 10.72 8.75
N ARG A 191 -10.50 9.45 8.98
CA ARG A 191 -9.83 8.56 9.94
C ARG A 191 -9.77 7.15 9.39
N ALA A 192 -8.79 6.36 9.82
CA ALA A 192 -8.72 4.94 9.50
C ALA A 192 -9.94 4.17 10.05
N PRO A 193 -10.30 3.00 9.47
CA PRO A 193 -11.40 2.16 9.98
C PRO A 193 -11.12 1.70 11.42
N PHE A 194 -9.86 1.41 11.73
CA PHE A 194 -9.39 1.02 13.05
C PHE A 194 -8.23 1.95 13.44
N ASP A 195 -8.30 2.52 14.63
CA ASP A 195 -7.23 3.32 15.23
C ASP A 195 -6.52 2.46 16.28
N LEU A 196 -5.60 1.63 15.80
CA LEU A 196 -4.89 0.66 16.66
C LEU A 196 -4.04 1.34 17.74
N GLU A 197 -3.57 2.57 17.52
CA GLU A 197 -2.82 3.33 18.53
C GLU A 197 -3.75 3.85 19.64
N ALA A 198 -4.93 4.38 19.29
CA ALA A 198 -5.92 4.82 20.26
C ALA A 198 -6.50 3.64 21.06
N GLU A 199 -6.79 2.51 20.39
CA GLU A 199 -7.27 1.30 21.04
C GLU A 199 -6.21 0.71 22.01
N ALA A 200 -4.94 0.68 21.62
CA ALA A 200 -3.83 0.25 22.45
C ALA A 200 -3.63 1.18 23.67
N ALA A 201 -3.77 2.49 23.48
CA ALA A 201 -3.67 3.48 24.56
C ALA A 201 -4.82 3.36 25.57
N GLN A 202 -6.05 3.13 25.09
CA GLN A 202 -7.22 2.88 25.95
C GLN A 202 -7.07 1.59 26.74
N SER A 203 -6.66 0.51 26.10
CA SER A 203 -6.44 -0.79 26.75
C SER A 203 -5.34 -0.73 27.82
N ALA A 204 -4.29 0.06 27.58
CA ALA A 204 -3.24 0.30 28.58
C ALA A 204 -3.73 1.13 29.77
N ALA A 205 -4.59 2.13 29.54
CA ALA A 205 -5.18 2.94 30.60
C ALA A 205 -6.15 2.15 31.47
N GLU A 206 -6.97 1.29 30.87
CA GLU A 206 -7.91 0.40 31.59
C GLU A 206 -7.19 -0.68 32.42
N SER A 207 -6.06 -1.19 31.92
CA SER A 207 -5.24 -2.18 32.67
C SER A 207 -4.40 -1.55 33.80
N GLY A 208 -4.10 -0.25 33.71
CA GLY A 208 -3.36 0.49 34.75
C GLY A 208 -4.21 0.93 35.94
N ASP A 209 -5.54 1.03 35.80
CA ASP A 209 -6.48 1.42 36.88
C ASP A 209 -6.97 0.23 37.72
N ALA A 210 -6.54 -1.00 37.42
CA ALA A 210 -6.94 -2.22 38.12
C ALA A 210 -5.94 -2.66 39.22
N THR A 211 -4.98 -1.80 39.58
CA THR A 211 -3.95 -2.06 40.61
C THR A 211 -3.85 -0.93 41.64
N ASP A 212 -4.97 -0.59 42.29
CA ASP A 212 -4.98 0.11 43.61
C ASP A 212 -5.98 -0.52 44.56
#